data_3ca2114f6fc8d4ae485568ebcc2411c6
#
_entry.id   3ca2114f6fc8d4ae485568ebcc2411c6
#
_cell.length_a   1.000
_cell.length_b   1.000
_cell.length_c   1.000
_cell.angle_alpha   90.00
_cell.angle_beta   90.00
_cell.angle_gamma   90.00
#
_symmetry.space_group_name_H-M   'P 1'
#
loop_
_entity.id
_entity.type
_entity.pdbx_description
1 polymer ?
#
loop_
_entity_poly.entity_id
_entity_poly.type
_entity_poly.pdbx_seq_one_letter_code
_entity_poly.pdbx_strand_id
1 'polypeptide(L)'
;LAVQAVPHDFVQGWIAYTSDRGGTFDIWLYRPQGGCNFQLTQGLGAEFSVPYWSPDSRRIAFIGIGNVVHLLDTVTLTVARIDQIEPYTLLGWSPDSRSLAYVKNARIVVYDTFSHSSYAIPEPGASDVQWFPSGTELLFAAPDSTGITQIFRIRADSTDRRQITQNTDGPLHDVRISPDGTFALYTLPGVSISIISTVDLATGTIYTLEGGPLAKNYFPAWSPDSRSIAYSATAYKEPNYYSLIQIDSRTGQNQRTLAASDRFATPVGWSPDGEKIAYLTGCAGVESASQLWIVDIRDQIPVNVLSGGRITALQWSPRVRRVPENIFTSFVYRVSFPYPANWRRVSEERYEGSSGFFQVSAISASDRIADVCHSEAFHPLMPYGSSPRIVMMTIQNREACFIFPSVDQPAEMNKQAALIVRYPRPIKIGETFYNYFILLADVNHIRQIGGRLSFI
;
A
#
# COMPACT_ATOMS: atom_id res chain seq x y z
N LEU A 1 0.82 14.94 -20.67
CA LEU A 1 -0.32 14.09 -20.28
C LEU A 1 -0.63 14.42 -18.83
N ALA A 2 -1.81 14.99 -18.56
CA ALA A 2 -2.24 15.29 -17.20
C ALA A 2 -2.34 13.97 -16.41
N VAL A 3 -1.55 13.83 -15.36
CA VAL A 3 -1.72 12.76 -14.37
C VAL A 3 -3.11 12.98 -13.78
N GLN A 4 -4.06 12.11 -14.10
CA GLN A 4 -5.39 12.18 -13.52
C GLN A 4 -5.26 12.06 -12.01
N ALA A 5 -5.78 13.05 -11.28
CA ALA A 5 -5.80 13.01 -9.84
C ALA A 5 -6.55 11.75 -9.36
N VAL A 6 -5.89 10.95 -8.56
CA VAL A 6 -6.46 9.70 -8.03
C VAL A 6 -7.56 10.05 -7.02
N PRO A 7 -8.80 9.54 -7.17
CA PRO A 7 -9.91 9.85 -6.27
C PRO A 7 -9.68 9.37 -4.84
N HIS A 8 -10.26 10.05 -3.87
CA HIS A 8 -9.93 10.04 -2.44
C HIS A 8 -10.48 8.92 -1.57
N ASP A 9 -11.22 7.96 -2.12
CA ASP A 9 -11.57 6.72 -1.39
C ASP A 9 -10.36 5.77 -1.27
N PHE A 10 -9.18 6.35 -1.08
CA PHE A 10 -7.88 5.73 -1.19
C PHE A 10 -7.63 4.56 -0.26
N VAL A 11 -8.57 4.22 0.57
CA VAL A 11 -8.18 3.56 1.78
C VAL A 11 -8.58 2.10 1.86
N GLN A 12 -9.44 1.60 0.97
CA GLN A 12 -9.88 0.19 1.06
C GLN A 12 -10.16 -0.41 -0.31
N GLY A 13 -9.52 -1.56 -0.57
CA GLY A 13 -9.86 -2.38 -1.72
C GLY A 13 -9.25 -1.93 -3.06
N TRP A 14 -8.14 -1.21 -3.03
CA TRP A 14 -7.34 -0.93 -4.22
C TRP A 14 -6.26 -1.99 -4.41
N ILE A 15 -5.89 -2.24 -5.66
CA ILE A 15 -4.80 -3.14 -6.01
C ILE A 15 -3.68 -2.29 -6.61
N ALA A 16 -2.53 -2.25 -5.93
CA ALA A 16 -1.30 -1.81 -6.57
C ALA A 16 -0.72 -2.97 -7.37
N TYR A 17 -0.23 -2.70 -8.57
CA TYR A 17 0.35 -3.71 -9.43
C TYR A 17 1.47 -3.13 -10.30
N THR A 18 2.34 -3.99 -10.79
CA THR A 18 3.45 -3.63 -11.67
C THR A 18 3.13 -4.02 -13.10
N SER A 19 3.25 -3.06 -14.05
CA SER A 19 2.93 -3.30 -15.45
C SER A 19 3.71 -2.37 -16.39
N ASP A 20 4.00 -2.87 -17.60
CA ASP A 20 4.62 -2.11 -18.69
C ASP A 20 3.60 -1.46 -19.66
N ARG A 21 2.33 -1.44 -19.31
CA ARG A 21 1.26 -0.87 -20.17
C ARG A 21 1.45 0.60 -20.57
N GLY A 22 2.29 1.33 -19.85
CA GLY A 22 2.71 2.71 -20.15
C GLY A 22 3.98 2.80 -21.01
N GLY A 23 4.53 1.67 -21.47
CA GLY A 23 5.77 1.57 -22.23
C GLY A 23 6.99 1.17 -21.40
N THR A 24 6.98 1.38 -20.10
CA THR A 24 7.98 0.94 -19.12
C THR A 24 7.30 0.25 -17.97
N PHE A 25 8.02 -0.64 -17.25
CA PHE A 25 7.49 -1.19 -16.02
C PHE A 25 7.36 -0.09 -14.97
N ASP A 26 6.17 0.03 -14.39
CA ASP A 26 5.82 1.05 -13.42
C ASP A 26 4.78 0.55 -12.42
N ILE A 27 4.64 1.27 -11.32
CA ILE A 27 3.60 1.00 -10.32
C ILE A 27 2.30 1.65 -10.79
N TRP A 28 1.28 0.84 -10.86
CA TRP A 28 -0.09 1.20 -11.22
C TRP A 28 -1.04 0.94 -10.06
N LEU A 29 -2.18 1.59 -10.08
CA LEU A 29 -3.23 1.42 -9.09
C LEU A 29 -4.55 1.12 -9.79
N TYR A 30 -5.20 0.05 -9.39
CA TYR A 30 -6.51 -0.36 -9.89
C TYR A 30 -7.56 -0.32 -8.77
N ARG A 31 -8.72 0.28 -9.04
CA ARG A 31 -9.88 0.28 -8.15
C ARG A 31 -10.94 -0.69 -8.67
N PRO A 32 -11.20 -1.83 -8.00
CA PRO A 32 -12.19 -2.81 -8.44
C PRO A 32 -13.61 -2.23 -8.52
N GLN A 33 -13.99 -1.38 -7.58
CA GLN A 33 -15.26 -0.65 -7.64
C GLN A 33 -15.13 0.54 -8.60
N GLY A 34 -15.73 0.41 -9.79
CA GLY A 34 -15.72 1.46 -10.82
C GLY A 34 -14.66 1.35 -11.89
N GLY A 35 -13.78 0.33 -11.85
CA GLY A 35 -12.86 0.01 -12.95
C GLY A 35 -11.77 1.05 -13.23
N CYS A 36 -11.48 1.96 -12.29
CA CYS A 36 -10.50 3.02 -12.48
C CYS A 36 -9.07 2.49 -12.39
N ASN A 37 -8.20 2.94 -13.29
CA ASN A 37 -6.82 2.53 -13.39
C ASN A 37 -5.89 3.74 -13.55
N PHE A 38 -4.81 3.82 -12.74
CA PHE A 38 -3.93 4.98 -12.67
C PHE A 38 -2.46 4.55 -12.65
N GLN A 39 -1.63 5.21 -13.44
CA GLN A 39 -0.17 5.10 -13.36
C GLN A 39 0.34 6.00 -12.23
N LEU A 40 1.11 5.44 -11.32
CA LEU A 40 1.66 6.18 -10.16
C LEU A 40 3.13 6.58 -10.35
N THR A 41 3.90 5.82 -11.15
CA THR A 41 5.30 6.11 -11.43
C THR A 41 5.55 6.12 -12.94
N GLN A 42 6.68 6.67 -13.37
CA GLN A 42 7.07 6.69 -14.78
C GLN A 42 8.57 6.40 -14.91
N GLY A 43 8.91 5.25 -15.51
CA GLY A 43 10.27 4.82 -15.77
C GLY A 43 11.09 4.48 -14.52
N LEU A 44 10.44 4.17 -13.38
CA LEU A 44 11.11 3.85 -12.12
C LEU A 44 11.00 2.37 -11.73
N GLY A 45 9.95 1.68 -12.17
CA GLY A 45 9.71 0.29 -11.83
C GLY A 45 10.64 -0.67 -12.59
N ALA A 46 10.91 -1.82 -12.01
CA ALA A 46 11.54 -2.97 -12.66
C ALA A 46 10.48 -4.05 -12.91
N GLU A 47 10.75 -5.01 -13.80
CA GLU A 47 9.79 -6.04 -14.23
C GLU A 47 9.14 -6.79 -13.06
N PHE A 48 9.88 -7.08 -12.01
CA PHE A 48 9.39 -7.81 -10.83
C PHE A 48 9.28 -6.94 -9.57
N SER A 49 9.15 -5.62 -9.73
CA SER A 49 8.91 -4.73 -8.59
C SER A 49 7.61 -5.11 -7.87
N VAL A 50 7.70 -5.48 -6.61
CA VAL A 50 6.53 -5.71 -5.76
C VAL A 50 6.14 -4.39 -5.08
N PRO A 51 4.88 -3.94 -5.17
CA PRO A 51 4.41 -2.75 -4.48
C PRO A 51 4.07 -3.06 -3.02
N TYR A 52 4.92 -2.67 -2.06
CA TYR A 52 4.72 -2.89 -0.63
C TYR A 52 3.96 -1.72 -0.01
N TRP A 53 2.68 -1.92 0.28
CA TRP A 53 1.86 -0.92 0.96
C TRP A 53 2.28 -0.71 2.41
N SER A 54 2.34 0.54 2.84
CA SER A 54 2.35 0.85 4.27
C SER A 54 1.01 0.48 4.92
N PRO A 55 0.98 0.07 6.20
CA PRO A 55 -0.26 -0.31 6.91
C PRO A 55 -1.35 0.76 6.89
N ASP A 56 -0.99 2.04 6.83
CA ASP A 56 -1.92 3.18 6.73
C ASP A 56 -2.39 3.45 5.29
N SER A 57 -1.96 2.65 4.31
CA SER A 57 -2.25 2.79 2.88
C SER A 57 -1.85 4.15 2.26
N ARG A 58 -0.95 4.89 2.89
CA ARG A 58 -0.49 6.20 2.39
C ARG A 58 0.74 6.13 1.50
N ARG A 59 1.53 5.07 1.65
CA ARG A 59 2.79 4.92 0.94
C ARG A 59 2.91 3.55 0.33
N ILE A 60 3.65 3.49 -0.76
CA ILE A 60 4.08 2.25 -1.40
C ILE A 60 5.60 2.28 -1.48
N ALA A 61 6.25 1.31 -0.84
CA ALA A 61 7.67 1.06 -1.07
C ALA A 61 7.81 0.06 -2.21
N PHE A 62 8.78 0.23 -3.08
CA PHE A 62 9.09 -0.72 -4.14
C PHE A 62 10.56 -0.67 -4.52
N ILE A 63 11.07 -1.78 -5.07
CA ILE A 63 12.43 -1.88 -5.58
C ILE A 63 12.33 -1.66 -7.09
N GLY A 64 12.91 -0.58 -7.57
CA GLY A 64 12.89 -0.19 -8.97
C GLY A 64 14.17 -0.59 -9.73
N ILE A 65 14.35 0.01 -10.90
CA ILE A 65 15.52 -0.21 -11.76
C ILE A 65 16.81 0.02 -10.97
N GLY A 66 17.79 -0.87 -11.15
CA GLY A 66 19.09 -0.82 -10.47
C GLY A 66 19.03 -1.20 -8.98
N ASN A 67 17.99 -1.92 -8.57
CA ASN A 67 17.72 -2.34 -7.18
C ASN A 67 17.61 -1.15 -6.21
N VAL A 68 17.06 -0.04 -6.67
CA VAL A 68 16.84 1.16 -5.87
C VAL A 68 15.52 1.04 -5.12
N VAL A 69 15.56 1.21 -3.80
CA VAL A 69 14.36 1.31 -2.96
C VAL A 69 13.76 2.69 -3.14
N HIS A 70 12.54 2.73 -3.59
CA HIS A 70 11.73 3.93 -3.73
C HIS A 70 10.58 3.96 -2.74
N LEU A 71 10.23 5.15 -2.30
CA LEU A 71 9.07 5.42 -1.46
C LEU A 71 8.13 6.37 -2.19
N LEU A 72 6.99 5.87 -2.62
CA LEU A 72 5.92 6.63 -3.25
C LEU A 72 4.91 7.07 -2.18
N ASP A 73 4.66 8.35 -2.05
CA ASP A 73 3.52 8.88 -1.29
C ASP A 73 2.29 8.91 -2.21
N THR A 74 1.26 8.12 -1.88
CA THR A 74 0.05 7.98 -2.71
C THR A 74 -0.85 9.21 -2.67
N VAL A 75 -0.62 10.11 -1.73
CA VAL A 75 -1.38 11.37 -1.56
C VAL A 75 -0.77 12.48 -2.39
N THR A 76 0.53 12.70 -2.27
CA THR A 76 1.24 13.76 -3.01
C THR A 76 1.73 13.29 -4.37
N LEU A 77 1.73 11.99 -4.65
CA LEU A 77 2.30 11.34 -5.83
C LEU A 77 3.80 11.65 -6.01
N THR A 78 4.49 11.93 -4.92
CA THR A 78 5.94 12.14 -4.92
C THR A 78 6.65 10.84 -4.66
N VAL A 79 7.79 10.64 -5.34
CA VAL A 79 8.65 9.45 -5.16
C VAL A 79 9.99 9.91 -4.61
N ALA A 80 10.37 9.36 -3.45
CA ALA A 80 11.69 9.55 -2.87
C ALA A 80 12.55 8.31 -3.10
N ARG A 81 13.83 8.53 -3.42
CA ARG A 81 14.84 7.48 -3.41
C ARG A 81 15.34 7.29 -1.97
N ILE A 82 15.29 6.04 -1.48
CA ILE A 82 15.67 5.71 -0.10
C ILE A 82 17.08 5.13 -0.05
N ASP A 83 17.31 4.04 -0.79
CA ASP A 83 18.57 3.30 -0.76
C ASP A 83 18.79 2.51 -2.05
N GLN A 84 19.92 1.81 -2.14
CA GLN A 84 20.20 0.82 -3.16
C GLN A 84 20.65 -0.47 -2.47
N ILE A 85 20.02 -1.59 -2.80
CA ILE A 85 20.12 -2.85 -2.09
C ILE A 85 20.43 -4.01 -3.05
N GLU A 86 20.63 -5.21 -2.53
CA GLU A 86 20.80 -6.42 -3.31
C GLU A 86 19.46 -6.83 -3.98
N PRO A 87 19.53 -7.53 -5.14
CA PRO A 87 18.34 -8.06 -5.81
C PRO A 87 17.60 -9.06 -4.91
N TYR A 88 16.30 -9.23 -5.17
CA TYR A 88 15.41 -10.18 -4.47
C TYR A 88 15.21 -9.94 -2.97
N THR A 89 15.55 -8.75 -2.48
CA THR A 89 15.29 -8.36 -1.09
C THR A 89 13.80 -8.03 -0.88
N LEU A 90 13.22 -8.51 0.21
CA LEU A 90 11.88 -8.13 0.64
C LEU A 90 11.91 -6.83 1.46
N LEU A 91 10.81 -6.08 1.42
CA LEU A 91 10.64 -4.86 2.21
C LEU A 91 9.54 -5.10 3.27
N GLY A 92 9.82 -4.78 4.53
CA GLY A 92 8.90 -4.93 5.65
C GLY A 92 8.53 -3.59 6.29
N TRP A 93 7.25 -3.23 6.29
CA TRP A 93 6.76 -2.05 6.99
C TRP A 93 6.54 -2.31 8.48
N SER A 94 6.88 -1.33 9.32
CA SER A 94 6.45 -1.33 10.71
C SER A 94 4.93 -1.08 10.82
N PRO A 95 4.25 -1.62 11.85
CA PRO A 95 2.80 -1.51 11.99
C PRO A 95 2.28 -0.07 12.12
N ASP A 96 3.11 0.85 12.59
CA ASP A 96 2.82 2.28 12.69
C ASP A 96 3.06 3.04 11.38
N SER A 97 3.45 2.34 10.30
CA SER A 97 3.78 2.90 8.99
C SER A 97 4.98 3.86 8.98
N ARG A 98 5.77 3.89 10.05
CA ARG A 98 6.89 4.83 10.21
C ARG A 98 8.19 4.29 9.65
N SER A 99 8.47 3.01 9.86
CA SER A 99 9.77 2.42 9.52
C SER A 99 9.64 1.36 8.43
N LEU A 100 10.67 1.30 7.59
CA LEU A 100 10.85 0.29 6.56
C LEU A 100 12.08 -0.56 6.92
N ALA A 101 11.91 -1.87 7.05
CA ALA A 101 13.00 -2.81 7.28
C ALA A 101 13.35 -3.54 5.97
N TYR A 102 14.63 -3.72 5.71
CA TYR A 102 15.16 -4.48 4.56
C TYR A 102 16.57 -4.99 4.86
N VAL A 103 17.06 -5.88 4.04
CA VAL A 103 18.43 -6.40 4.15
C VAL A 103 19.35 -5.68 3.17
N LYS A 104 20.53 -5.28 3.65
CA LYS A 104 21.61 -4.68 2.86
C LYS A 104 22.96 -5.07 3.42
N ASN A 105 23.88 -5.51 2.56
CA ASN A 105 25.22 -5.97 2.95
C ASN A 105 25.17 -7.00 4.10
N ALA A 106 24.26 -7.96 4.00
CA ALA A 106 24.02 -8.99 5.03
C ALA A 106 23.71 -8.43 6.43
N ARG A 107 23.05 -7.29 6.51
CA ARG A 107 22.58 -6.65 7.74
C ARG A 107 21.12 -6.26 7.59
N ILE A 108 20.37 -6.27 8.67
CA ILE A 108 19.02 -5.70 8.71
C ILE A 108 19.16 -4.18 8.85
N VAL A 109 18.61 -3.44 7.91
CA VAL A 109 18.53 -1.98 7.96
C VAL A 109 17.11 -1.57 8.30
N VAL A 110 16.96 -0.67 9.26
CA VAL A 110 15.69 -0.03 9.61
C VAL A 110 15.78 1.45 9.24
N TYR A 111 14.96 1.86 8.28
CA TYR A 111 14.89 3.23 7.79
C TYR A 111 13.63 3.93 8.35
N ASP A 112 13.81 5.06 9.02
CA ASP A 112 12.72 5.91 9.50
C ASP A 112 12.31 6.88 8.38
N THR A 113 11.07 6.76 7.92
CA THR A 113 10.52 7.53 6.80
C THR A 113 10.19 8.99 7.16
N PHE A 114 10.25 9.36 8.43
CA PHE A 114 10.03 10.73 8.92
C PHE A 114 11.32 11.50 9.09
N SER A 115 12.29 10.92 9.80
CA SER A 115 13.58 11.55 10.04
C SER A 115 14.55 11.36 8.88
N HIS A 116 14.23 10.47 7.93
CA HIS A 116 15.11 10.06 6.83
C HIS A 116 16.44 9.49 7.31
N SER A 117 16.48 8.91 8.50
CA SER A 117 17.64 8.26 9.09
C SER A 117 17.49 6.76 9.11
N SER A 118 18.60 6.03 9.17
CA SER A 118 18.60 4.58 9.29
C SER A 118 19.62 4.11 10.32
N TYR A 119 19.35 2.93 10.87
CA TYR A 119 20.33 2.17 11.64
C TYR A 119 20.38 0.72 11.15
N ALA A 120 21.47 0.03 11.44
CA ALA A 120 21.65 -1.35 11.03
C ALA A 120 21.80 -2.29 12.23
N ILE A 121 21.10 -3.42 12.18
CA ILE A 121 21.25 -4.53 13.12
C ILE A 121 22.21 -5.54 12.47
N PRO A 122 23.33 -5.88 13.10
CA PRO A 122 24.33 -6.77 12.53
C PRO A 122 23.88 -8.24 12.62
N GLU A 123 23.19 -8.72 11.58
CA GLU A 123 22.73 -10.09 11.44
C GLU A 123 23.31 -10.70 10.15
N PRO A 124 24.51 -11.30 10.19
CA PRO A 124 25.17 -11.87 9.01
C PRO A 124 24.32 -12.94 8.34
N GLY A 125 24.12 -12.81 7.02
CA GLY A 125 23.33 -13.74 6.24
C GLY A 125 21.82 -13.60 6.42
N ALA A 126 21.34 -12.52 7.06
CA ALA A 126 19.92 -12.25 7.18
C ALA A 126 19.22 -12.10 5.82
N SER A 127 17.98 -12.56 5.73
CA SER A 127 17.06 -12.36 4.62
C SER A 127 15.61 -12.23 5.15
N ASP A 128 14.68 -11.82 4.26
CA ASP A 128 13.22 -11.88 4.49
C ASP A 128 12.75 -11.21 5.79
N VAL A 129 13.30 -10.04 6.11
CA VAL A 129 12.96 -9.34 7.34
C VAL A 129 11.53 -8.80 7.35
N GLN A 130 10.81 -9.04 8.44
CA GLN A 130 9.42 -8.60 8.67
C GLN A 130 9.26 -8.04 10.09
N TRP A 131 8.40 -7.04 10.25
CA TRP A 131 8.03 -6.54 11.56
C TRP A 131 6.96 -7.41 12.22
N PHE A 132 7.10 -7.65 13.52
CA PHE A 132 5.97 -8.12 14.32
C PHE A 132 4.88 -7.05 14.44
N PRO A 133 3.60 -7.46 14.57
CA PRO A 133 2.50 -6.51 14.77
C PRO A 133 2.62 -5.65 16.05
N SER A 134 3.47 -6.05 16.99
CA SER A 134 3.83 -5.23 18.17
C SER A 134 4.63 -3.97 17.82
N GLY A 135 5.33 -3.97 16.68
CA GLY A 135 6.23 -2.89 16.27
C GLY A 135 7.54 -2.81 17.06
N THR A 136 7.83 -3.78 17.91
CA THR A 136 9.03 -3.79 18.77
C THR A 136 10.06 -4.85 18.39
N GLU A 137 9.68 -5.78 17.53
CA GLU A 137 10.50 -6.93 17.14
C GLU A 137 10.45 -7.18 15.65
N LEU A 138 11.49 -7.84 15.16
CA LEU A 138 11.65 -8.26 13.77
C LEU A 138 11.74 -9.78 13.70
N LEU A 139 11.13 -10.37 12.69
CA LEU A 139 11.29 -11.76 12.25
C LEU A 139 12.16 -11.75 11.00
N PHE A 140 13.09 -12.68 10.88
CA PHE A 140 13.97 -12.79 9.71
C PHE A 140 14.50 -14.21 9.55
N ALA A 141 14.98 -14.53 8.36
CA ALA A 141 15.74 -15.74 8.10
C ALA A 141 17.24 -15.46 8.18
N ALA A 142 18.00 -16.38 8.76
CA ALA A 142 19.46 -16.34 8.77
C ALA A 142 20.06 -17.74 8.99
N PRO A 143 21.31 -18.00 8.61
CA PRO A 143 22.00 -19.24 8.95
C PRO A 143 22.24 -19.34 10.48
N ASP A 144 22.05 -20.54 11.03
CA ASP A 144 22.48 -20.88 12.38
C ASP A 144 23.98 -21.21 12.43
N SER A 145 24.45 -21.69 13.58
CA SER A 145 25.86 -22.08 13.77
C SER A 145 26.31 -23.25 12.91
N THR A 146 25.39 -24.02 12.31
CA THR A 146 25.66 -25.13 11.40
C THR A 146 25.59 -24.71 9.93
N GLY A 147 25.21 -23.45 9.65
CA GLY A 147 25.03 -22.92 8.30
C GLY A 147 23.64 -23.20 7.71
N ILE A 148 22.71 -23.80 8.45
CA ILE A 148 21.34 -24.08 8.00
C ILE A 148 20.48 -22.84 8.27
N THR A 149 19.71 -22.42 7.27
CA THR A 149 18.84 -21.25 7.40
C THR A 149 17.67 -21.55 8.36
N GLN A 150 17.53 -20.71 9.35
CA GLN A 150 16.48 -20.76 10.38
C GLN A 150 15.70 -19.46 10.41
N ILE A 151 14.53 -19.48 11.03
CA ILE A 151 13.76 -18.28 11.38
C ILE A 151 14.20 -17.81 12.77
N PHE A 152 14.51 -16.54 12.87
CA PHE A 152 14.88 -15.86 14.10
C PHE A 152 13.92 -14.70 14.38
N ARG A 153 13.83 -14.34 15.67
CA ARG A 153 13.28 -13.06 16.10
C ARG A 153 14.33 -12.26 16.85
N ILE A 154 14.25 -10.94 16.76
CA ILE A 154 15.12 -10.01 17.47
C ILE A 154 14.35 -8.74 17.81
N ARG A 155 14.65 -8.08 18.91
CA ARG A 155 14.10 -6.75 19.18
C ARG A 155 14.74 -5.73 18.24
N ALA A 156 13.98 -4.70 17.88
CA ALA A 156 14.46 -3.63 17.01
C ALA A 156 15.64 -2.83 17.61
N ASP A 157 15.86 -2.93 18.92
CA ASP A 157 17.03 -2.38 19.62
C ASP A 157 18.26 -3.33 19.60
N SER A 158 18.23 -4.38 18.79
CA SER A 158 19.28 -5.41 18.64
C SER A 158 19.44 -6.35 19.85
N THR A 159 18.50 -6.38 20.76
CA THR A 159 18.51 -7.28 21.93
C THR A 159 17.58 -8.48 21.75
N ASP A 160 17.69 -9.47 22.65
CA ASP A 160 16.79 -10.63 22.75
C ASP A 160 16.65 -11.45 21.46
N ARG A 161 17.79 -11.74 20.80
CA ARG A 161 17.83 -12.61 19.61
C ARG A 161 17.48 -14.05 19.99
N ARG A 162 16.50 -14.64 19.29
CA ARG A 162 16.05 -16.02 19.55
C ARG A 162 15.81 -16.76 18.23
N GLN A 163 16.27 -18.01 18.16
CA GLN A 163 15.95 -18.94 17.08
C GLN A 163 14.54 -19.53 17.32
N ILE A 164 13.72 -19.59 16.27
CA ILE A 164 12.35 -20.11 16.32
C ILE A 164 12.28 -21.52 15.73
N THR A 165 12.93 -21.75 14.58
CA THR A 165 12.89 -23.06 13.90
C THR A 165 14.14 -23.86 14.14
N GLN A 166 14.05 -25.17 13.93
CA GLN A 166 15.16 -26.14 13.94
C GLN A 166 15.06 -26.99 12.68
N ASN A 167 15.15 -26.35 11.51
CA ASN A 167 15.15 -27.04 10.24
C ASN A 167 16.43 -27.87 10.10
N THR A 168 16.31 -29.02 9.47
CA THR A 168 17.43 -29.92 9.18
C THR A 168 17.89 -29.84 7.72
N ASP A 169 17.06 -29.26 6.85
CA ASP A 169 17.24 -29.26 5.40
C ASP A 169 17.18 -27.83 4.82
N GLY A 170 18.11 -27.53 3.94
CA GLY A 170 18.11 -26.50 2.92
C GLY A 170 17.85 -25.04 3.35
N PRO A 171 17.97 -24.13 2.40
CA PRO A 171 17.57 -22.75 2.61
C PRO A 171 16.05 -22.64 2.70
N LEU A 172 15.54 -21.69 3.48
CA LEU A 172 14.15 -21.28 3.49
C LEU A 172 14.03 -19.84 2.95
N HIS A 173 12.89 -19.55 2.33
CA HIS A 173 12.61 -18.26 1.69
C HIS A 173 11.15 -17.82 1.93
N ASP A 174 10.82 -16.59 1.49
CA ASP A 174 9.47 -16.02 1.58
C ASP A 174 8.91 -16.00 3.00
N VAL A 175 9.75 -15.71 3.99
CA VAL A 175 9.30 -15.64 5.38
C VAL A 175 8.33 -14.50 5.57
N ARG A 176 7.10 -14.81 6.03
CA ARG A 176 6.03 -13.83 6.27
C ARG A 176 5.33 -14.10 7.57
N ILE A 177 5.27 -13.09 8.43
CA ILE A 177 4.52 -13.17 9.68
C ILE A 177 3.01 -13.04 9.42
N SER A 178 2.20 -13.77 10.19
CA SER A 178 0.73 -13.61 10.16
C SER A 178 0.32 -12.24 10.70
N PRO A 179 -0.78 -11.64 10.23
CA PRO A 179 -1.26 -10.35 10.73
C PRO A 179 -1.49 -10.28 12.24
N ASP A 180 -1.80 -11.41 12.90
CA ASP A 180 -1.94 -11.50 14.35
C ASP A 180 -0.61 -11.72 15.12
N GLY A 181 0.49 -11.98 14.39
CA GLY A 181 1.82 -12.22 14.96
C GLY A 181 2.01 -13.56 15.64
N THR A 182 1.10 -14.50 15.47
CA THR A 182 1.16 -15.82 16.16
C THR A 182 1.84 -16.91 15.32
N PHE A 183 1.84 -16.76 13.99
CA PHE A 183 2.46 -17.69 13.05
C PHE A 183 3.42 -16.99 12.10
N ALA A 184 4.36 -17.74 11.54
CA ALA A 184 5.06 -17.35 10.32
C ALA A 184 4.86 -18.44 9.25
N LEU A 185 4.80 -18.04 7.98
CA LEU A 185 4.91 -18.96 6.84
C LEU A 185 6.29 -18.80 6.20
N TYR A 186 6.73 -19.85 5.52
CA TYR A 186 7.95 -19.87 4.72
C TYR A 186 7.88 -20.94 3.63
N THR A 187 8.73 -20.82 2.62
CA THR A 187 8.87 -21.84 1.58
C THR A 187 10.20 -22.58 1.72
N LEU A 188 10.16 -23.88 1.52
CA LEU A 188 11.33 -24.75 1.40
C LEU A 188 11.47 -25.13 -0.08
N PRO A 189 12.46 -24.57 -0.80
CA PRO A 189 12.73 -24.95 -2.18
C PRO A 189 13.47 -26.29 -2.24
N GLY A 190 13.02 -27.17 -3.10
CA GLY A 190 13.73 -28.39 -3.47
C GLY A 190 13.99 -28.45 -4.97
N VAL A 191 14.76 -29.44 -5.44
CA VAL A 191 15.18 -29.56 -6.86
C VAL A 191 13.99 -29.61 -7.84
N SER A 192 12.85 -30.08 -7.41
CA SER A 192 11.63 -30.16 -8.23
C SER A 192 10.36 -29.86 -7.43
N ILE A 193 10.50 -29.37 -6.21
CA ILE A 193 9.41 -29.11 -5.28
C ILE A 193 9.55 -27.73 -4.66
N SER A 194 8.44 -27.15 -4.27
CA SER A 194 8.38 -25.95 -3.42
C SER A 194 7.27 -26.18 -2.41
N ILE A 195 7.65 -26.29 -1.15
CA ILE A 195 6.73 -26.63 -0.05
C ILE A 195 6.51 -25.38 0.80
N ILE A 196 5.25 -25.06 1.07
CA ILE A 196 4.87 -24.01 2.02
C ILE A 196 4.70 -24.66 3.39
N SER A 197 5.38 -24.12 4.37
CA SER A 197 5.23 -24.50 5.78
C SER A 197 4.85 -23.29 6.63
N THR A 198 4.21 -23.57 7.75
CA THR A 198 3.96 -22.56 8.80
C THR A 198 4.57 -23.03 10.11
N VAL A 199 4.92 -22.08 10.94
CA VAL A 199 5.42 -22.32 12.30
C VAL A 199 4.63 -21.49 13.30
N ASP A 200 4.15 -22.12 14.36
CA ASP A 200 3.63 -21.43 15.53
C ASP A 200 4.79 -20.78 16.29
N LEU A 201 4.76 -19.46 16.40
CA LEU A 201 5.88 -18.67 16.94
C LEU A 201 6.02 -18.78 18.48
N ALA A 202 5.01 -19.32 19.16
CA ALA A 202 5.06 -19.56 20.62
C ALA A 202 5.63 -20.94 20.94
N THR A 203 5.26 -21.97 20.16
CA THR A 203 5.61 -23.36 20.43
C THR A 203 6.74 -23.91 19.57
N GLY A 204 7.02 -23.26 18.42
CA GLY A 204 7.93 -23.76 17.39
C GLY A 204 7.36 -24.93 16.57
N THR A 205 6.07 -25.24 16.73
CA THR A 205 5.42 -26.35 16.01
C THR A 205 5.28 -26.00 14.54
N ILE A 206 5.79 -26.89 13.66
CA ILE A 206 5.75 -26.69 12.20
C ILE A 206 4.59 -27.50 11.61
N TYR A 207 3.87 -26.87 10.70
CA TYR A 207 2.82 -27.49 9.88
C TYR A 207 3.18 -27.30 8.40
N THR A 208 3.00 -28.35 7.62
CA THR A 208 3.25 -28.33 6.18
C THR A 208 1.92 -28.28 5.44
N LEU A 209 1.75 -27.32 4.53
CA LEU A 209 0.58 -27.27 3.67
C LEU A 209 0.66 -28.40 2.63
N GLU A 210 -0.42 -29.12 2.46
CA GLU A 210 -0.46 -30.29 1.57
C GLU A 210 -0.19 -29.91 0.11
N GLY A 211 0.47 -30.80 -0.61
CA GLY A 211 0.79 -30.63 -2.01
C GLY A 211 1.34 -31.92 -2.63
N GLY A 212 1.45 -32.98 -1.84
CA GLY A 212 2.01 -34.28 -2.29
C GLY A 212 3.52 -34.21 -2.60
N PRO A 213 4.15 -35.30 -2.99
CA PRO A 213 5.60 -35.42 -3.18
C PRO A 213 6.16 -34.62 -4.37
N LEU A 214 5.32 -34.01 -5.19
CA LEU A 214 5.69 -33.19 -6.33
C LEU A 214 5.12 -31.75 -6.21
N ALA A 215 4.72 -31.33 -5.03
CA ALA A 215 4.12 -30.02 -4.79
C ALA A 215 5.05 -28.88 -5.24
N LYS A 216 4.48 -27.97 -6.02
CA LYS A 216 5.11 -26.74 -6.47
C LYS A 216 4.21 -25.57 -6.09
N ASN A 217 4.27 -25.19 -4.82
CA ASN A 217 3.45 -24.16 -4.22
C ASN A 217 4.23 -22.85 -4.13
N TYR A 218 3.69 -21.77 -4.65
CA TYR A 218 4.36 -20.48 -4.81
C TYR A 218 3.50 -19.33 -4.33
N PHE A 219 4.16 -18.19 -4.02
CA PHE A 219 3.53 -16.92 -3.69
C PHE A 219 2.50 -16.99 -2.56
N PRO A 220 2.86 -17.56 -1.40
CA PRO A 220 1.94 -17.66 -0.28
C PRO A 220 1.58 -16.28 0.28
N ALA A 221 0.32 -16.08 0.65
CA ALA A 221 -0.19 -14.87 1.24
C ALA A 221 -1.15 -15.17 2.41
N TRP A 222 -0.93 -14.54 3.55
CA TRP A 222 -1.83 -14.62 4.70
C TRP A 222 -3.17 -13.95 4.44
N SER A 223 -4.25 -14.58 4.88
CA SER A 223 -5.54 -13.90 5.00
C SER A 223 -5.48 -12.81 6.08
N PRO A 224 -6.27 -11.73 5.96
CA PRO A 224 -6.27 -10.64 6.95
C PRO A 224 -6.65 -11.06 8.36
N ASP A 225 -7.37 -12.17 8.51
CA ASP A 225 -7.77 -12.74 9.81
C ASP A 225 -6.77 -13.76 10.37
N SER A 226 -5.64 -13.99 9.68
CA SER A 226 -4.56 -14.92 10.06
C SER A 226 -4.95 -16.40 10.12
N ARG A 227 -6.11 -16.78 9.58
CA ARG A 227 -6.61 -18.17 9.67
C ARG A 227 -6.29 -19.00 8.45
N SER A 228 -6.11 -18.35 7.31
CA SER A 228 -5.92 -19.01 6.03
C SER A 228 -4.72 -18.47 5.27
N ILE A 229 -4.23 -19.28 4.34
CA ILE A 229 -3.15 -18.94 3.41
C ILE A 229 -3.68 -19.17 2.00
N ALA A 230 -3.51 -18.17 1.12
CA ALA A 230 -3.71 -18.34 -0.30
C ALA A 230 -2.37 -18.58 -0.99
N TYR A 231 -2.34 -19.41 -2.01
CA TYR A 231 -1.13 -19.70 -2.78
C TYR A 231 -1.44 -20.20 -4.18
N SER A 232 -0.42 -20.24 -5.02
CA SER A 232 -0.46 -20.79 -6.37
C SER A 232 0.17 -22.18 -6.38
N ALA A 233 -0.61 -23.20 -6.69
CA ALA A 233 -0.14 -24.59 -6.81
C ALA A 233 0.00 -24.97 -8.29
N THR A 234 1.22 -25.25 -8.76
CA THR A 234 1.48 -25.65 -10.15
C THR A 234 0.91 -27.04 -10.42
N ALA A 235 0.17 -27.17 -11.51
CA ALA A 235 -0.36 -28.43 -12.04
C ALA A 235 0.06 -28.61 -13.50
N TYR A 236 0.01 -29.81 -14.00
CA TYR A 236 0.35 -30.15 -15.38
C TYR A 236 -0.85 -30.80 -16.08
N LYS A 237 -1.18 -30.29 -17.26
CA LYS A 237 -2.10 -30.87 -18.20
C LYS A 237 -1.47 -30.77 -19.58
N GLU A 238 -1.14 -31.92 -20.14
CA GLU A 238 -0.42 -32.02 -21.43
C GLU A 238 -1.03 -31.09 -22.50
N PRO A 239 -0.22 -30.29 -23.20
CA PRO A 239 1.25 -30.16 -23.11
C PRO A 239 1.74 -29.09 -22.15
N ASN A 240 0.89 -28.41 -21.36
CA ASN A 240 1.21 -27.20 -20.65
C ASN A 240 1.11 -27.33 -19.13
N TYR A 241 1.95 -26.58 -18.45
CA TYR A 241 1.78 -26.28 -17.03
C TYR A 241 0.76 -25.14 -16.85
N TYR A 242 0.02 -25.20 -15.75
CA TYR A 242 -0.90 -24.18 -15.27
C TYR A 242 -0.83 -24.11 -13.75
N SER A 243 -1.47 -23.15 -13.13
CA SER A 243 -1.55 -23.11 -11.67
C SER A 243 -2.99 -23.06 -11.17
N LEU A 244 -3.21 -23.65 -10.02
CA LEU A 244 -4.45 -23.58 -9.26
C LEU A 244 -4.28 -22.52 -8.16
N ILE A 245 -5.24 -21.62 -8.04
CA ILE A 245 -5.33 -20.68 -6.94
C ILE A 245 -6.02 -21.41 -5.80
N GLN A 246 -5.25 -21.69 -4.74
CA GLN A 246 -5.68 -22.47 -3.60
C GLN A 246 -5.69 -21.63 -2.33
N ILE A 247 -6.59 -22.00 -1.41
CA ILE A 247 -6.54 -21.56 -0.02
C ILE A 247 -6.54 -22.76 0.90
N ASP A 248 -5.86 -22.62 2.03
CA ASP A 248 -5.83 -23.63 3.08
C ASP A 248 -5.85 -22.97 4.46
N SER A 249 -6.14 -23.73 5.50
CA SER A 249 -5.94 -23.28 6.86
C SER A 249 -4.45 -23.12 7.17
N ARG A 250 -4.11 -22.34 8.18
CA ARG A 250 -2.71 -22.17 8.63
C ARG A 250 -2.04 -23.47 9.09
N THR A 251 -2.80 -24.53 9.28
CA THR A 251 -2.31 -25.87 9.69
C THR A 251 -2.41 -26.91 8.55
N GLY A 252 -2.78 -26.50 7.33
CA GLY A 252 -2.82 -27.38 6.16
C GLY A 252 -3.96 -28.39 6.15
N GLN A 253 -5.10 -28.14 6.78
CA GLN A 253 -6.17 -29.13 6.96
C GLN A 253 -7.45 -28.88 6.14
N ASN A 254 -7.54 -27.75 5.43
CA ASN A 254 -8.76 -27.35 4.73
C ASN A 254 -8.48 -26.78 3.33
N GLN A 255 -7.67 -27.50 2.56
CA GLN A 255 -7.31 -27.11 1.21
C GLN A 255 -8.53 -27.08 0.29
N ARG A 256 -8.66 -26.03 -0.48
CA ARG A 256 -9.64 -25.91 -1.57
C ARG A 256 -9.13 -25.03 -2.72
N THR A 257 -9.51 -25.42 -3.94
CA THR A 257 -9.21 -24.66 -5.16
C THR A 257 -10.32 -23.64 -5.42
N LEU A 258 -9.94 -22.40 -5.73
CA LEU A 258 -10.87 -21.31 -6.04
C LEU A 258 -10.93 -21.00 -7.53
N ALA A 259 -9.79 -21.04 -8.22
CA ALA A 259 -9.66 -20.67 -9.63
C ALA A 259 -8.42 -21.34 -10.26
N ALA A 260 -8.22 -21.11 -11.54
CA ALA A 260 -7.03 -21.53 -12.27
C ALA A 260 -6.43 -20.37 -13.07
N SER A 261 -5.12 -20.43 -13.31
CA SER A 261 -4.37 -19.52 -14.16
C SER A 261 -3.56 -20.33 -15.17
N ASP A 262 -3.39 -19.80 -16.37
CA ASP A 262 -2.53 -20.39 -17.41
C ASP A 262 -1.02 -20.16 -17.17
N ARG A 263 -0.64 -19.54 -16.04
CA ARG A 263 0.74 -19.43 -15.62
C ARG A 263 1.23 -20.67 -14.88
N PHE A 264 2.53 -20.94 -14.98
CA PHE A 264 3.21 -21.95 -14.16
C PHE A 264 3.05 -21.65 -12.66
N ALA A 265 3.21 -20.40 -12.27
CA ALA A 265 2.97 -19.88 -10.93
C ALA A 265 2.48 -18.42 -11.02
N THR A 266 1.54 -18.04 -10.18
CA THR A 266 0.95 -16.68 -10.22
C THR A 266 0.93 -16.04 -8.84
N PRO A 267 1.29 -14.74 -8.73
CA PRO A 267 1.09 -13.98 -7.49
C PRO A 267 -0.38 -13.97 -7.09
N VAL A 268 -0.63 -14.15 -5.81
CA VAL A 268 -1.98 -14.06 -5.23
C VAL A 268 -2.00 -13.02 -4.11
N GLY A 269 -3.14 -12.35 -3.93
CA GLY A 269 -3.31 -11.35 -2.89
C GLY A 269 -4.72 -11.32 -2.35
N TRP A 270 -4.85 -11.30 -1.02
CA TRP A 270 -6.12 -11.18 -0.33
C TRP A 270 -6.64 -9.75 -0.34
N SER A 271 -7.92 -9.58 -0.58
CA SER A 271 -8.60 -8.32 -0.30
C SER A 271 -8.62 -8.03 1.21
N PRO A 272 -8.63 -6.75 1.62
CA PRO A 272 -8.53 -6.39 3.04
C PRO A 272 -9.71 -6.84 3.90
N ASP A 273 -10.86 -7.19 3.30
CA ASP A 273 -12.03 -7.79 3.96
C ASP A 273 -11.92 -9.32 4.10
N GLY A 274 -10.95 -9.94 3.41
CA GLY A 274 -10.76 -11.39 3.40
C GLY A 274 -11.78 -12.15 2.54
N GLU A 275 -12.55 -11.46 1.71
CA GLU A 275 -13.60 -12.09 0.91
C GLU A 275 -13.18 -12.44 -0.52
N LYS A 276 -12.07 -11.84 -1.02
CA LYS A 276 -11.62 -12.00 -2.41
C LYS A 276 -10.13 -12.26 -2.51
N ILE A 277 -9.75 -12.93 -3.61
CA ILE A 277 -8.35 -13.11 -4.00
C ILE A 277 -8.15 -12.53 -5.39
N ALA A 278 -7.13 -11.68 -5.55
CA ALA A 278 -6.63 -11.25 -6.85
C ALA A 278 -5.50 -12.17 -7.31
N TYR A 279 -5.42 -12.43 -8.61
CA TYR A 279 -4.37 -13.23 -9.23
C TYR A 279 -4.16 -12.85 -10.68
N LEU A 280 -3.05 -13.29 -11.28
CA LEU A 280 -2.69 -12.98 -12.66
C LEU A 280 -2.88 -14.19 -13.59
N THR A 281 -3.26 -13.91 -14.85
CA THR A 281 -3.42 -14.93 -15.90
C THR A 281 -3.26 -14.29 -17.29
N GLY A 282 -3.54 -14.99 -18.37
CA GLY A 282 -3.46 -14.48 -19.73
C GLY A 282 -2.03 -14.50 -20.28
N CYS A 283 -1.30 -15.61 -20.06
CA CYS A 283 0.08 -15.75 -20.53
C CYS A 283 0.19 -16.13 -22.01
N ALA A 284 -0.84 -16.74 -22.62
CA ALA A 284 -0.92 -17.05 -24.06
C ALA A 284 0.43 -17.52 -24.67
N GLY A 285 1.17 -18.39 -23.98
CA GLY A 285 2.48 -18.90 -24.43
C GLY A 285 3.68 -17.99 -24.13
N VAL A 286 3.52 -16.91 -23.40
CA VAL A 286 4.60 -16.05 -22.88
C VAL A 286 4.66 -16.11 -21.35
N GLU A 287 5.83 -15.86 -20.79
CA GLU A 287 6.05 -15.96 -19.33
C GLU A 287 5.30 -14.89 -18.51
N SER A 288 4.82 -13.83 -19.14
CA SER A 288 4.23 -12.68 -18.47
C SER A 288 2.72 -12.65 -18.60
N ALA A 289 1.99 -12.53 -17.49
CA ALA A 289 0.56 -12.35 -17.48
C ALA A 289 0.14 -11.00 -18.08
N SER A 290 -0.99 -10.98 -18.77
CA SER A 290 -1.58 -9.75 -19.33
C SER A 290 -2.94 -9.40 -18.72
N GLN A 291 -3.40 -10.18 -17.76
CA GLN A 291 -4.73 -10.03 -17.16
C GLN A 291 -4.66 -10.13 -15.64
N LEU A 292 -5.44 -9.27 -14.97
CA LEU A 292 -5.72 -9.32 -13.54
C LEU A 292 -7.15 -9.84 -13.35
N TRP A 293 -7.29 -10.84 -12.52
CA TRP A 293 -8.55 -11.46 -12.17
C TRP A 293 -8.80 -11.39 -10.67
N ILE A 294 -10.06 -11.38 -10.30
CA ILE A 294 -10.50 -11.46 -8.90
C ILE A 294 -11.49 -12.60 -8.78
N VAL A 295 -11.33 -13.42 -7.74
CA VAL A 295 -12.28 -14.48 -7.37
C VAL A 295 -12.79 -14.25 -5.96
N ASP A 296 -14.11 -14.31 -5.76
CA ASP A 296 -14.73 -14.33 -4.44
C ASP A 296 -14.59 -15.72 -3.83
N ILE A 297 -14.21 -15.80 -2.54
CA ILE A 297 -13.95 -17.09 -1.88
C ILE A 297 -15.21 -17.93 -1.60
N ARG A 298 -16.40 -17.33 -1.66
CA ARG A 298 -17.70 -17.98 -1.38
C ARG A 298 -18.32 -18.57 -2.64
N ASP A 299 -18.49 -17.75 -3.66
CA ASP A 299 -19.13 -18.15 -4.91
C ASP A 299 -18.18 -18.77 -5.93
N GLN A 300 -16.87 -18.50 -5.77
CA GLN A 300 -15.79 -19.04 -6.60
C GLN A 300 -15.96 -18.69 -8.09
N ILE A 301 -16.57 -17.56 -8.39
CA ILE A 301 -16.73 -17.05 -9.76
C ILE A 301 -15.59 -16.08 -10.05
N PRO A 302 -14.62 -16.43 -10.91
CA PRO A 302 -13.55 -15.54 -11.28
C PRO A 302 -14.02 -14.47 -12.28
N VAL A 303 -13.60 -13.24 -12.07
CA VAL A 303 -13.93 -12.10 -12.92
C VAL A 303 -12.66 -11.44 -13.41
N ASN A 304 -12.54 -11.25 -14.74
CA ASN A 304 -11.48 -10.41 -15.32
C ASN A 304 -11.78 -8.94 -15.00
N VAL A 305 -10.84 -8.28 -14.35
CA VAL A 305 -11.02 -6.87 -13.97
C VAL A 305 -10.09 -5.93 -14.70
N LEU A 306 -9.03 -6.46 -15.31
CA LEU A 306 -8.05 -5.66 -16.05
C LEU A 306 -7.36 -6.51 -17.10
N SER A 307 -7.17 -5.96 -18.32
CA SER A 307 -6.43 -6.60 -19.41
C SER A 307 -5.47 -5.60 -20.07
N GLY A 308 -4.42 -6.15 -20.71
CA GLY A 308 -3.42 -5.41 -21.49
C GLY A 308 -2.18 -4.99 -20.71
N GLY A 309 -1.04 -4.93 -21.43
CA GLY A 309 0.29 -4.81 -20.85
C GLY A 309 0.72 -6.08 -20.10
N ARG A 310 2.02 -6.22 -19.82
CA ARG A 310 2.49 -7.29 -18.94
C ARG A 310 2.24 -6.88 -17.49
N ILE A 311 1.77 -7.81 -16.67
CA ILE A 311 1.54 -7.60 -15.25
C ILE A 311 2.35 -8.64 -14.47
N THR A 312 3.18 -8.23 -13.54
CA THR A 312 4.17 -9.13 -12.92
C THR A 312 4.00 -9.28 -11.41
N ALA A 313 3.46 -8.28 -10.74
CA ALA A 313 3.23 -8.29 -9.29
C ALA A 313 1.94 -7.55 -8.94
N LEU A 314 1.36 -7.92 -7.81
CA LEU A 314 0.17 -7.25 -7.26
C LEU A 314 0.17 -7.27 -5.73
N GLN A 315 -0.47 -6.28 -5.13
CA GLN A 315 -0.80 -6.27 -3.71
C GLN A 315 -2.06 -5.41 -3.47
N TRP A 316 -3.00 -5.93 -2.67
CA TRP A 316 -4.12 -5.15 -2.18
C TRP A 316 -3.67 -4.12 -1.14
N SER A 317 -4.29 -2.96 -1.13
CA SER A 317 -4.12 -1.99 -0.04
C SER A 317 -4.64 -2.57 1.28
N PRO A 318 -3.93 -2.37 2.40
CA PRO A 318 -4.38 -2.87 3.70
C PRO A 318 -5.73 -2.28 4.13
N ARG A 319 -6.40 -2.95 5.08
CA ARG A 319 -7.58 -2.41 5.74
C ARG A 319 -7.15 -1.34 6.73
N VAL A 320 -7.44 -0.08 6.45
CA VAL A 320 -7.22 0.99 7.41
C VAL A 320 -8.32 0.92 8.48
N ARG A 321 -7.94 0.91 9.76
CA ARG A 321 -8.90 1.13 10.84
C ARG A 321 -9.57 2.47 10.60
N ARG A 322 -10.89 2.47 10.38
CA ARG A 322 -11.66 3.72 10.33
C ARG A 322 -11.48 4.42 11.67
N VAL A 323 -10.82 5.56 11.68
CA VAL A 323 -10.93 6.48 12.80
C VAL A 323 -12.39 6.90 12.86
N PRO A 324 -13.06 6.85 14.02
CA PRO A 324 -14.41 7.36 14.14
C PRO A 324 -14.47 8.79 13.57
N GLU A 325 -15.53 9.10 12.82
CA GLU A 325 -15.68 10.39 12.15
C GLU A 325 -16.94 11.09 12.65
N ASN A 326 -16.83 12.40 12.79
CA ASN A 326 -17.96 13.32 12.93
C ASN A 326 -18.24 13.97 11.58
N ILE A 327 -19.41 14.54 11.41
CA ILE A 327 -19.77 15.30 10.21
C ILE A 327 -19.76 16.79 10.56
N PHE A 328 -18.93 17.56 9.84
CA PHE A 328 -19.02 19.00 9.82
C PHE A 328 -20.12 19.42 8.85
N THR A 329 -20.99 20.31 9.28
CA THR A 329 -22.01 20.93 8.45
C THR A 329 -22.06 22.42 8.71
N SER A 330 -21.93 23.21 7.66
CA SER A 330 -22.02 24.67 7.73
C SER A 330 -23.09 25.18 6.76
N PHE A 331 -24.15 25.75 7.29
CA PHE A 331 -25.17 26.43 6.50
C PHE A 331 -24.70 27.78 5.98
N VAL A 332 -23.68 28.39 6.61
CA VAL A 332 -23.04 29.62 6.14
C VAL A 332 -22.26 29.36 4.86
N TYR A 333 -21.40 28.35 4.88
CA TYR A 333 -20.56 27.97 3.72
C TYR A 333 -21.22 26.96 2.79
N ARG A 334 -22.44 26.50 3.11
CA ARG A 334 -23.24 25.55 2.29
C ARG A 334 -22.49 24.26 1.99
N VAL A 335 -21.79 23.70 2.97
CA VAL A 335 -20.98 22.49 2.83
C VAL A 335 -21.18 21.52 3.98
N SER A 336 -20.94 20.23 3.68
CA SER A 336 -20.86 19.16 4.66
C SER A 336 -19.76 18.17 4.26
N PHE A 337 -19.00 17.67 5.24
CA PHE A 337 -17.97 16.65 5.05
C PHE A 337 -17.63 15.95 6.37
N PRO A 338 -17.13 14.69 6.34
CA PRO A 338 -16.66 14.00 7.53
C PRO A 338 -15.24 14.45 7.94
N TYR A 339 -14.98 14.41 9.26
CA TYR A 339 -13.66 14.68 9.85
C TYR A 339 -13.41 13.77 11.06
N PRO A 340 -12.14 13.55 11.49
CA PRO A 340 -11.81 12.69 12.63
C PRO A 340 -12.52 13.09 13.92
N ALA A 341 -13.22 12.15 14.58
CA ALA A 341 -14.05 12.42 15.75
C ALA A 341 -13.27 12.92 16.98
N ASN A 342 -11.95 12.70 17.02
CA ASN A 342 -11.07 13.17 18.08
C ASN A 342 -10.61 14.63 17.92
N TRP A 343 -11.05 15.32 16.85
CA TRP A 343 -10.78 16.74 16.66
C TRP A 343 -11.81 17.59 17.39
N ARG A 344 -11.34 18.69 17.98
CA ARG A 344 -12.16 19.61 18.76
C ARG A 344 -12.37 20.91 18.00
N ARG A 345 -13.52 21.50 18.19
CA ARG A 345 -13.85 22.84 17.67
C ARG A 345 -12.99 23.89 18.35
N VAL A 346 -12.28 24.68 17.56
CA VAL A 346 -11.51 25.84 18.00
C VAL A 346 -12.25 27.14 17.69
N SER A 347 -12.86 27.23 16.52
CA SER A 347 -13.77 28.30 16.12
C SER A 347 -14.96 27.73 15.34
N GLU A 348 -15.84 28.58 14.81
CA GLU A 348 -16.95 28.12 13.94
C GLU A 348 -16.44 27.48 12.66
N GLU A 349 -15.29 27.92 12.18
CA GLU A 349 -14.67 27.49 10.93
C GLU A 349 -13.53 26.51 11.14
N ARG A 350 -12.98 26.36 12.35
CA ARG A 350 -11.75 25.59 12.60
C ARG A 350 -11.93 24.49 13.62
N TYR A 351 -11.40 23.30 13.29
CA TYR A 351 -11.31 22.13 14.15
C TYR A 351 -9.87 21.59 14.11
N GLU A 352 -9.37 21.11 15.24
CA GLU A 352 -8.03 20.55 15.32
C GLU A 352 -7.91 19.47 16.40
N GLY A 353 -6.90 18.62 16.24
CA GLY A 353 -6.54 17.55 17.17
C GLY A 353 -5.06 17.19 17.06
N SER A 354 -4.62 16.16 17.78
CA SER A 354 -3.22 15.72 17.78
C SER A 354 -2.71 15.23 16.40
N SER A 355 -3.62 14.85 15.50
CA SER A 355 -3.27 14.32 14.18
C SER A 355 -3.35 15.34 13.05
N GLY A 356 -3.94 16.54 13.26
CA GLY A 356 -4.10 17.55 12.22
C GLY A 356 -5.22 18.55 12.51
N PHE A 357 -5.64 19.27 11.48
CA PHE A 357 -6.67 20.31 11.56
C PHE A 357 -7.42 20.45 10.24
N PHE A 358 -8.59 21.13 10.29
CA PHE A 358 -9.18 21.78 9.14
C PHE A 358 -9.72 23.18 9.49
N GLN A 359 -9.82 24.01 8.47
CA GLN A 359 -10.50 25.32 8.53
C GLN A 359 -11.24 25.56 7.21
N VAL A 360 -12.42 26.15 7.29
CA VAL A 360 -13.22 26.50 6.11
C VAL A 360 -13.28 28.02 5.93
N SER A 361 -13.37 28.43 4.66
CA SER A 361 -13.59 29.83 4.28
C SER A 361 -14.21 29.88 2.88
N ALA A 362 -14.34 31.08 2.31
CA ALA A 362 -14.83 31.29 0.96
C ALA A 362 -14.05 32.41 0.26
N ILE A 363 -13.93 32.32 -1.07
CA ILE A 363 -13.22 33.28 -1.92
C ILE A 363 -14.24 33.98 -2.82
N SER A 364 -14.21 35.32 -2.80
CA SER A 364 -14.96 36.19 -3.69
C SER A 364 -14.07 36.56 -4.88
N ALA A 365 -14.23 35.85 -5.99
CA ALA A 365 -13.49 36.10 -7.23
C ALA A 365 -14.38 35.76 -8.43
N SER A 366 -14.27 36.55 -9.50
CA SER A 366 -14.95 36.29 -10.80
C SER A 366 -14.09 35.51 -11.79
N ASP A 367 -12.81 35.33 -11.46
CA ASP A 367 -11.79 34.72 -12.32
C ASP A 367 -12.03 33.21 -12.50
N ARG A 368 -11.35 32.61 -13.46
CA ARG A 368 -11.38 31.15 -13.65
C ARG A 368 -10.72 30.46 -12.46
N ILE A 369 -11.14 29.23 -12.18
CA ILE A 369 -10.61 28.44 -11.06
C ILE A 369 -9.07 28.34 -11.10
N ALA A 370 -8.46 28.19 -12.26
CA ALA A 370 -7.00 28.11 -12.41
C ALA A 370 -6.29 29.40 -11.91
N ASP A 371 -6.86 30.55 -12.21
CA ASP A 371 -6.30 31.85 -11.82
C ASP A 371 -6.48 32.06 -10.31
N VAL A 372 -7.63 31.66 -9.75
CA VAL A 372 -7.88 31.70 -8.29
C VAL A 372 -6.94 30.76 -7.54
N CYS A 373 -6.74 29.54 -8.03
CA CYS A 373 -5.81 28.58 -7.44
C CYS A 373 -4.36 29.07 -7.50
N HIS A 374 -3.97 29.70 -8.60
CA HIS A 374 -2.64 30.28 -8.73
C HIS A 374 -2.42 31.46 -7.77
N SER A 375 -3.40 32.37 -7.69
CA SER A 375 -3.32 33.53 -6.77
C SER A 375 -3.25 33.09 -5.30
N GLU A 376 -4.00 32.07 -4.91
CA GLU A 376 -3.94 31.53 -3.55
C GLU A 376 -2.61 30.80 -3.29
N ALA A 377 -2.14 29.98 -4.23
CA ALA A 377 -0.91 29.21 -4.09
C ALA A 377 0.33 30.11 -3.92
N PHE A 378 0.39 31.22 -4.67
CA PHE A 378 1.50 32.17 -4.68
C PHE A 378 1.16 33.48 -3.94
N HIS A 379 0.35 33.35 -2.88
CA HIS A 379 0.01 34.49 -2.04
C HIS A 379 1.29 35.11 -1.43
N PRO A 380 1.38 36.47 -1.32
CA PRO A 380 2.58 37.15 -0.80
C PRO A 380 3.08 36.68 0.57
N LEU A 381 2.19 36.17 1.43
CA LEU A 381 2.55 35.57 2.72
C LEU A 381 3.14 34.13 2.61
N MET A 382 3.22 33.59 1.41
CA MET A 382 3.74 32.24 1.11
C MET A 382 3.22 31.14 2.04
N PRO A 383 1.90 31.00 2.27
CA PRO A 383 1.35 30.04 3.22
C PRO A 383 1.61 28.58 2.81
N TYR A 384 2.05 28.35 1.57
CA TYR A 384 2.39 27.04 1.01
C TYR A 384 3.86 26.90 0.62
N GLY A 385 4.74 27.86 1.05
CA GLY A 385 6.15 27.94 0.67
C GLY A 385 6.38 28.58 -0.71
N SER A 386 7.62 28.54 -1.21
CA SER A 386 8.03 29.25 -2.43
C SER A 386 7.64 28.55 -3.74
N SER A 387 7.40 27.22 -3.71
CA SER A 387 7.13 26.40 -4.89
C SER A 387 5.98 25.41 -4.65
N PRO A 388 4.77 25.91 -4.29
CA PRO A 388 3.62 25.04 -4.05
C PRO A 388 3.19 24.29 -5.30
N ARG A 389 2.65 23.08 -5.13
CA ARG A 389 2.14 22.28 -6.22
C ARG A 389 0.62 22.41 -6.33
N ILE A 390 0.14 22.87 -7.49
CA ILE A 390 -1.29 22.96 -7.81
C ILE A 390 -1.70 21.72 -8.61
N VAL A 391 -2.80 21.08 -8.20
CA VAL A 391 -3.39 19.92 -8.89
C VAL A 391 -4.84 20.24 -9.23
N MET A 392 -5.10 20.44 -10.52
CA MET A 392 -6.45 20.69 -11.04
C MET A 392 -7.27 19.41 -11.04
N MET A 393 -8.55 19.49 -10.70
CA MET A 393 -9.47 18.36 -10.64
C MET A 393 -10.94 18.77 -10.71
N THR A 394 -11.83 17.80 -10.49
CA THR A 394 -13.26 18.04 -10.30
C THR A 394 -13.75 17.40 -9.01
N ILE A 395 -14.61 18.10 -8.28
CA ILE A 395 -15.34 17.58 -7.12
C ILE A 395 -16.84 17.80 -7.37
N GLN A 396 -17.65 16.74 -7.32
CA GLN A 396 -19.08 16.77 -7.64
C GLN A 396 -19.37 17.47 -8.99
N ASN A 397 -18.61 17.16 -10.01
CA ASN A 397 -18.66 17.77 -11.34
C ASN A 397 -18.43 19.29 -11.34
N ARG A 398 -17.71 19.82 -10.34
CA ARG A 398 -17.30 21.23 -10.23
C ARG A 398 -15.79 21.34 -10.38
N GLU A 399 -15.36 22.39 -11.05
CA GLU A 399 -13.93 22.72 -11.16
C GLU A 399 -13.34 22.96 -9.76
N ALA A 400 -12.19 22.35 -9.49
CA ALA A 400 -11.51 22.42 -8.23
C ALA A 400 -9.98 22.32 -8.40
N CYS A 401 -9.25 22.72 -7.39
CA CYS A 401 -7.82 22.45 -7.27
C CYS A 401 -7.42 22.11 -5.84
N PHE A 402 -6.40 21.26 -5.72
CA PHE A 402 -5.59 21.17 -4.50
C PHE A 402 -4.34 22.01 -4.64
N ILE A 403 -3.91 22.62 -3.53
CA ILE A 403 -2.63 23.29 -3.37
C ILE A 403 -1.86 22.58 -2.28
N PHE A 404 -0.72 22.00 -2.61
CA PHE A 404 0.16 21.32 -1.67
C PHE A 404 1.40 22.17 -1.39
N PRO A 405 1.84 22.25 -0.13
CA PRO A 405 2.99 23.04 0.22
C PRO A 405 4.30 22.47 -0.33
N SER A 406 5.27 23.34 -0.57
CA SER A 406 6.67 22.98 -0.79
C SER A 406 7.40 22.73 0.54
N VAL A 407 8.61 22.17 0.44
CA VAL A 407 9.42 21.78 1.61
C VAL A 407 9.83 22.95 2.50
N ASP A 408 9.86 24.17 1.95
CA ASP A 408 10.21 25.43 2.61
C ASP A 408 8.99 26.18 3.18
N GLN A 409 7.85 25.53 3.30
CA GLN A 409 6.68 26.12 3.96
C GLN A 409 7.03 26.54 5.39
N PRO A 410 6.62 27.76 5.84
CA PRO A 410 6.81 28.18 7.22
C PRO A 410 6.24 27.18 8.22
N ALA A 411 6.99 26.89 9.30
CA ALA A 411 6.64 25.87 10.29
C ALA A 411 5.29 26.15 11.00
N GLU A 412 4.96 27.41 11.18
CA GLU A 412 3.69 27.88 11.78
C GLU A 412 2.46 27.51 10.93
N MET A 413 2.64 27.21 9.65
CA MET A 413 1.57 26.76 8.75
C MET A 413 1.20 25.28 8.93
N ASN A 414 1.90 24.54 9.79
CA ASN A 414 1.57 23.15 10.17
C ASN A 414 1.31 22.22 8.98
N LYS A 415 2.11 22.32 7.91
CA LYS A 415 1.93 21.59 6.66
C LYS A 415 0.54 21.80 6.04
N GLN A 416 0.02 23.01 6.12
CA GLN A 416 -1.24 23.41 5.53
C GLN A 416 -1.25 23.19 4.02
N ALA A 417 -2.31 22.56 3.54
CA ALA A 417 -2.70 22.45 2.14
C ALA A 417 -4.07 23.09 1.96
N ALA A 418 -4.48 23.36 0.73
CA ALA A 418 -5.80 23.87 0.41
C ALA A 418 -6.52 23.03 -0.63
N LEU A 419 -7.85 23.03 -0.55
CA LEU A 419 -8.76 22.62 -1.60
C LEU A 419 -9.68 23.80 -1.91
N ILE A 420 -9.68 24.23 -3.18
CA ILE A 420 -10.61 25.27 -3.68
C ILE A 420 -11.60 24.59 -4.63
N VAL A 421 -12.88 24.85 -4.43
CA VAL A 421 -13.96 24.27 -5.25
C VAL A 421 -14.95 25.37 -5.65
N ARG A 422 -15.33 25.41 -6.93
CA ARG A 422 -16.34 26.34 -7.41
C ARG A 422 -17.71 25.96 -6.87
N TYR A 423 -18.42 26.94 -6.24
CA TYR A 423 -19.79 26.71 -5.78
C TYR A 423 -20.76 26.38 -6.94
N PRO A 424 -21.79 25.57 -6.70
CA PRO A 424 -22.86 25.35 -7.68
C PRO A 424 -23.57 26.64 -8.12
N ARG A 425 -23.74 27.55 -7.16
CA ARG A 425 -24.20 28.94 -7.33
C ARG A 425 -23.47 29.80 -6.32
N PRO A 426 -23.15 31.07 -6.63
CA PRO A 426 -22.53 31.96 -5.65
C PRO A 426 -23.35 32.02 -4.36
N ILE A 427 -22.69 31.98 -3.22
CA ILE A 427 -23.34 32.12 -1.92
C ILE A 427 -23.16 33.54 -1.38
N LYS A 428 -24.08 34.02 -0.59
CA LYS A 428 -23.99 35.32 0.08
C LYS A 428 -23.68 35.13 1.56
N ILE A 429 -22.54 35.73 2.02
CA ILE A 429 -22.17 35.76 3.43
C ILE A 429 -22.05 37.25 3.80
N GLY A 430 -22.90 37.73 4.74
CA GLY A 430 -23.02 39.14 4.97
C GLY A 430 -23.52 39.88 3.71
N GLU A 431 -22.79 40.89 3.26
CA GLU A 431 -23.11 41.66 2.06
C GLU A 431 -22.32 41.18 0.81
N THR A 432 -21.42 40.22 0.97
CA THR A 432 -20.48 39.77 -0.10
C THR A 432 -20.94 38.45 -0.73
N PHE A 433 -20.80 38.38 -2.06
CA PHE A 433 -20.99 37.13 -2.81
C PHE A 433 -19.67 36.40 -3.00
N TYR A 434 -19.70 35.07 -2.79
CA TYR A 434 -18.55 34.17 -2.89
C TYR A 434 -18.79 33.11 -3.94
N ASN A 435 -17.83 32.93 -4.84
CA ASN A 435 -17.92 31.99 -5.96
C ASN A 435 -17.18 30.69 -5.69
N TYR A 436 -16.27 30.66 -4.72
CA TYR A 436 -15.45 29.52 -4.40
C TYR A 436 -15.45 29.22 -2.90
N PHE A 437 -15.56 27.94 -2.59
CA PHE A 437 -15.29 27.38 -1.26
C PHE A 437 -13.80 27.10 -1.12
N ILE A 438 -13.21 27.35 0.01
CA ILE A 438 -11.85 26.94 0.35
C ILE A 438 -11.84 26.15 1.65
N LEU A 439 -11.24 24.97 1.60
CA LEU A 439 -10.91 24.13 2.73
C LEU A 439 -9.39 24.19 2.93
N LEU A 440 -8.95 24.58 4.10
CA LEU A 440 -7.58 24.48 4.55
C LEU A 440 -7.48 23.30 5.50
N ALA A 441 -6.50 22.42 5.32
CA ALA A 441 -6.22 21.33 6.24
C ALA A 441 -4.77 20.91 6.13
N ASP A 442 -4.25 20.15 7.09
CA ASP A 442 -2.92 19.58 6.93
C ASP A 442 -2.86 18.60 5.76
N VAL A 443 -1.69 18.42 5.16
CA VAL A 443 -1.48 17.59 3.97
C VAL A 443 -1.96 16.14 4.12
N ASN A 444 -2.07 15.66 5.36
CA ASN A 444 -2.46 14.30 5.65
C ASN A 444 -3.97 14.08 5.54
N HIS A 445 -4.77 15.13 5.77
CA HIS A 445 -6.22 15.03 5.86
C HIS A 445 -6.96 15.80 4.76
N ILE A 446 -6.31 16.78 4.11
CA ILE A 446 -6.96 17.65 3.12
C ILE A 446 -7.71 16.87 2.05
N ARG A 447 -7.13 15.79 1.58
CA ARG A 447 -7.74 14.96 0.55
C ARG A 447 -8.86 14.08 1.10
N GLN A 448 -8.67 13.45 2.27
CA GLN A 448 -9.68 12.62 2.90
C GLN A 448 -10.97 13.43 3.19
N ILE A 449 -10.80 14.64 3.72
CA ILE A 449 -11.91 15.53 4.03
C ILE A 449 -12.50 16.11 2.74
N GLY A 450 -11.66 16.67 1.88
CA GLY A 450 -12.08 17.39 0.66
C GLY A 450 -12.72 16.48 -0.39
N GLY A 451 -12.24 15.24 -0.55
CA GLY A 451 -12.81 14.27 -1.51
C GLY A 451 -14.22 13.81 -1.14
N ARG A 452 -14.64 14.05 0.10
CA ARG A 452 -15.98 13.70 0.63
C ARG A 452 -16.83 14.94 0.92
N LEU A 453 -16.39 16.12 0.42
CA LEU A 453 -17.13 17.37 0.48
C LEU A 453 -18.46 17.22 -0.26
N SER A 454 -19.53 17.71 0.35
CA SER A 454 -20.85 17.86 -0.26
C SER A 454 -21.33 19.29 -0.13
N PHE A 455 -21.88 19.86 -1.21
CA PHE A 455 -22.64 21.11 -1.15
C PHE A 455 -24.08 20.84 -0.71
N ILE A 456 -24.63 21.67 0.19
CA ILE A 456 -25.97 21.54 0.77
C ILE A 456 -26.91 22.71 0.36
#